data_4c026474daf7ddba963b9e07bd3e4e68
#
_entry.id   4c026474daf7ddba963b9e07bd3e4e68
#
_cell.length_a   1.000
_cell.length_b   1.000
_cell.length_c   1.000
_cell.angle_alpha   90.00
_cell.angle_beta   90.00
_cell.angle_gamma   90.00
#
_symmetry.space_group_name_H-M   'P 1'
#
loop_
_entity.id
_entity.type
_entity.pdbx_description
1 polymer ?
#
loop_
_entity_poly.entity_id
_entity_poly.type
_entity_poly.pdbx_seq_one_letter_code
_entity_poly.pdbx_strand_id
1 'polypeptide(L)'
;EGIAGYVAKTGKAYLSKDVKKDRRYSEGFSSGIGLMTENIICVPMKISNKILGVVEVLNKKDKKPLTKEDLILLKSLAAQVAVLIENAHLLEKYKVKIKKLLVIEEVGRVLNSTLNEKEIRKRAMEAVTRLMDAEIGSLLLIDPEKGELFFEVALEKKGRVVSEIRLKLGEGIAGWVAKTGKPVICNDAGKDPRHLKLTDERSRFKTRNMICTPVRIKGKVIGVLQAINKKSGGLFTKWDLDEFNTLANQVAIAIDNANLYKELKDTFISTAEALADTVEARDAYTGGHTKRVLEYSSIIGEELSLKDGEMENLKLAAVLHDIGKIGVEDRILRKEDKLTEEEDKAMKMHTTIGPRIVENIKQLRSITPGIRHHHETYDGRGYPDLLKGKEIPIMARIISVADTFDAMTTNRPYRKGLPIEVAIRELNDHAGIQFDAKVVEAFIRAFKGGKVRLSADRQA
;
A
#
# COMPACT_ATOMS: atom_id res chain seq x y z
N GLU A 1 -2.30 -29.29 -50.29
CA GLU A 1 -2.24 -29.62 -51.73
C GLU A 1 -0.78 -29.80 -52.15
N GLY A 2 -0.52 -30.63 -53.16
CA GLY A 2 0.80 -30.89 -53.67
C GLY A 2 1.68 -31.80 -52.80
N ILE A 3 2.96 -31.97 -53.20
CA ILE A 3 3.95 -32.79 -52.50
C ILE A 3 4.26 -32.18 -51.11
N ALA A 4 4.43 -30.86 -51.02
CA ALA A 4 4.64 -30.16 -49.77
C ALA A 4 3.48 -30.39 -48.79
N GLY A 5 2.23 -30.25 -49.24
CA GLY A 5 1.05 -30.51 -48.43
C GLY A 5 0.93 -31.94 -47.93
N TYR A 6 1.32 -32.91 -48.78
CA TYR A 6 1.41 -34.30 -48.36
C TYR A 6 2.43 -34.53 -47.24
N VAL A 7 3.65 -33.98 -47.41
CA VAL A 7 4.71 -34.07 -46.39
C VAL A 7 4.32 -33.37 -45.11
N ALA A 8 3.72 -32.16 -45.20
CA ALA A 8 3.22 -31.40 -44.03
C ALA A 8 2.12 -32.17 -43.29
N LYS A 9 1.23 -32.87 -44.00
CA LYS A 9 0.14 -33.63 -43.38
C LYS A 9 0.60 -34.94 -42.76
N THR A 10 1.51 -35.67 -43.45
CA THR A 10 1.91 -37.01 -43.03
C THR A 10 3.15 -37.08 -42.18
N GLY A 11 3.97 -36.03 -42.19
CA GLY A 11 5.29 -35.99 -41.53
C GLY A 11 6.31 -36.96 -42.13
N LYS A 12 6.03 -37.49 -43.35
CA LYS A 12 6.90 -38.45 -44.07
C LYS A 12 7.66 -37.70 -45.15
N ALA A 13 8.99 -37.81 -45.14
CA ALA A 13 9.81 -37.25 -46.20
C ALA A 13 9.54 -37.98 -47.55
N TYR A 14 9.64 -37.23 -48.63
CA TYR A 14 9.31 -37.71 -49.97
C TYR A 14 10.39 -37.30 -50.99
N LEU A 15 10.68 -38.24 -51.92
CA LEU A 15 11.57 -38.04 -53.04
C LEU A 15 10.84 -38.44 -54.30
N SER A 16 10.67 -37.55 -55.28
CA SER A 16 10.22 -37.80 -56.61
C SER A 16 11.36 -37.57 -57.61
N LYS A 17 11.70 -38.58 -58.38
CA LYS A 17 12.72 -38.48 -59.43
C LYS A 17 12.17 -37.93 -60.74
N ASP A 18 10.84 -38.00 -60.93
CA ASP A 18 10.10 -37.48 -62.11
C ASP A 18 8.74 -36.95 -61.56
N VAL A 19 8.64 -35.65 -61.36
CA VAL A 19 7.43 -35.06 -60.80
C VAL A 19 6.22 -35.13 -61.72
N LYS A 20 6.44 -35.21 -63.02
CA LYS A 20 5.35 -35.32 -64.00
C LYS A 20 4.56 -36.65 -63.92
N LYS A 21 5.18 -37.69 -63.37
CA LYS A 21 4.55 -38.98 -63.10
C LYS A 21 3.93 -39.08 -61.70
N ASP A 22 4.10 -38.06 -60.84
CA ASP A 22 3.57 -38.07 -59.45
C ASP A 22 2.20 -37.43 -59.38
N ARG A 23 1.20 -38.21 -58.98
CA ARG A 23 -0.20 -37.76 -58.87
C ARG A 23 -0.41 -36.65 -57.88
N ARG A 24 0.59 -36.34 -57.04
CA ARG A 24 0.56 -35.25 -56.04
C ARG A 24 1.17 -33.94 -56.55
N TYR A 25 1.81 -33.98 -57.70
CA TYR A 25 2.40 -32.81 -58.33
C TYR A 25 1.30 -31.91 -58.89
N SER A 26 1.37 -30.62 -58.61
CA SER A 26 0.46 -29.60 -59.12
C SER A 26 1.26 -28.60 -59.97
N GLU A 27 1.02 -28.55 -61.24
CA GLU A 27 1.71 -27.64 -62.17
C GLU A 27 1.48 -26.14 -61.85
N GLY A 28 0.38 -25.81 -61.20
CA GLY A 28 0.06 -24.42 -60.84
C GLY A 28 1.06 -23.73 -59.90
N PHE A 29 1.82 -24.50 -59.12
CA PHE A 29 2.87 -23.96 -58.26
C PHE A 29 4.18 -23.67 -58.98
N SER A 30 4.56 -24.50 -59.93
CA SER A 30 5.80 -24.36 -60.73
C SER A 30 5.74 -23.21 -61.72
N SER A 31 4.58 -22.89 -62.26
CA SER A 31 4.36 -21.78 -63.15
C SER A 31 4.45 -20.40 -62.48
N GLY A 32 4.11 -20.34 -61.19
CA GLY A 32 4.22 -19.08 -60.38
C GLY A 32 5.65 -18.67 -60.06
N ILE A 33 6.62 -19.62 -60.07
CA ILE A 33 8.04 -19.37 -59.72
C ILE A 33 8.95 -19.33 -60.95
N GLY A 34 8.42 -19.64 -62.15
CA GLY A 34 9.18 -19.67 -63.39
C GLY A 34 10.24 -20.81 -63.48
N LEU A 35 10.14 -21.85 -62.64
CA LEU A 35 11.06 -23.00 -62.58
C LEU A 35 10.35 -24.25 -63.00
N MET A 36 10.79 -24.91 -64.13
CA MET A 36 10.35 -26.22 -64.43
C MET A 36 10.96 -27.24 -63.49
N THR A 37 10.09 -27.83 -62.63
CA THR A 37 10.52 -28.85 -61.67
C THR A 37 10.52 -30.22 -62.37
N GLU A 38 11.67 -30.89 -62.38
CA GLU A 38 11.85 -32.26 -62.94
C GLU A 38 11.87 -33.31 -61.83
N ASN A 39 12.57 -32.99 -60.74
CA ASN A 39 12.67 -33.84 -59.56
C ASN A 39 12.66 -33.02 -58.29
N ILE A 40 12.17 -33.61 -57.20
CA ILE A 40 11.96 -32.92 -55.92
C ILE A 40 12.27 -33.82 -54.72
N ILE A 41 12.90 -33.28 -53.72
CA ILE A 41 12.89 -33.80 -52.34
C ILE A 41 12.13 -32.82 -51.46
N CYS A 42 11.18 -33.34 -50.68
CA CYS A 42 10.47 -32.60 -49.67
C CYS A 42 10.57 -33.31 -48.33
N VAL A 43 11.04 -32.61 -47.32
CA VAL A 43 11.23 -33.15 -45.95
C VAL A 43 10.53 -32.29 -44.91
N PRO A 44 9.93 -32.91 -43.88
CA PRO A 44 9.29 -32.16 -42.84
C PRO A 44 10.34 -31.58 -41.86
N MET A 45 10.18 -30.32 -41.46
CA MET A 45 10.80 -29.76 -40.29
C MET A 45 9.94 -30.14 -39.09
N LYS A 46 10.44 -31.05 -38.25
CA LYS A 46 9.63 -31.70 -37.21
C LYS A 46 10.40 -31.68 -35.88
N ILE A 47 9.69 -31.32 -34.78
CA ILE A 47 10.16 -31.48 -33.41
C ILE A 47 9.15 -32.36 -32.67
N SER A 48 9.63 -33.49 -32.15
CA SER A 48 8.76 -34.53 -31.59
C SER A 48 7.61 -34.89 -32.55
N ASN A 49 6.38 -34.56 -32.20
CA ASN A 49 5.19 -34.83 -33.04
C ASN A 49 4.65 -33.60 -33.79
N LYS A 50 5.26 -32.41 -33.58
CA LYS A 50 4.80 -31.16 -34.21
C LYS A 50 5.59 -30.90 -35.48
N ILE A 51 4.90 -30.70 -36.61
CA ILE A 51 5.48 -30.27 -37.86
C ILE A 51 5.46 -28.74 -37.91
N LEU A 52 6.63 -28.11 -38.01
CA LEU A 52 6.79 -26.66 -38.10
C LEU A 52 6.68 -26.14 -39.51
N GLY A 53 7.02 -26.99 -40.48
CA GLY A 53 7.01 -26.65 -41.90
C GLY A 53 7.61 -27.78 -42.74
N VAL A 54 7.90 -27.48 -43.98
CA VAL A 54 8.58 -28.38 -44.91
C VAL A 54 9.72 -27.67 -45.61
N VAL A 55 10.76 -28.41 -45.95
CA VAL A 55 11.88 -27.91 -46.76
C VAL A 55 11.87 -28.69 -48.06
N GLU A 56 11.96 -27.97 -49.17
CA GLU A 56 11.99 -28.54 -50.50
C GLU A 56 13.30 -28.22 -51.22
N VAL A 57 13.81 -29.18 -51.96
CA VAL A 57 14.91 -29.01 -52.91
C VAL A 57 14.41 -29.48 -54.27
N LEU A 58 14.51 -28.57 -55.25
CA LEU A 58 14.05 -28.78 -56.61
C LEU A 58 15.29 -28.82 -57.50
N ASN A 59 15.39 -29.79 -58.35
CA ASN A 59 16.41 -29.97 -59.40
C ASN A 59 17.85 -29.76 -58.92
N LYS A 60 18.78 -30.60 -59.33
CA LYS A 60 20.24 -30.35 -59.18
C LYS A 60 20.78 -29.42 -60.25
N LYS A 61 21.72 -28.55 -59.88
CA LYS A 61 22.38 -27.61 -60.81
C LYS A 61 23.15 -28.33 -61.92
N ASP A 62 23.70 -29.50 -61.61
CA ASP A 62 24.40 -30.41 -62.58
C ASP A 62 23.47 -31.27 -63.40
N LYS A 63 22.16 -31.05 -63.35
CA LYS A 63 21.08 -31.77 -64.01
C LYS A 63 21.00 -33.30 -63.72
N LYS A 64 21.74 -33.75 -62.67
CA LYS A 64 21.62 -35.15 -62.22
C LYS A 64 20.34 -35.33 -61.39
N PRO A 65 19.75 -36.55 -61.37
CA PRO A 65 18.59 -36.77 -60.51
C PRO A 65 18.95 -36.71 -59.02
N LEU A 66 18.01 -36.24 -58.17
CA LEU A 66 18.12 -36.29 -56.74
C LEU A 66 18.16 -37.75 -56.26
N THR A 67 19.02 -38.04 -55.27
CA THR A 67 19.31 -39.38 -54.77
C THR A 67 18.79 -39.59 -53.33
N LYS A 68 18.92 -40.84 -52.83
CA LYS A 68 18.60 -41.15 -51.42
C LYS A 68 19.58 -40.50 -50.45
N GLU A 69 20.84 -40.31 -50.85
CA GLU A 69 21.88 -39.61 -50.04
C GLU A 69 21.49 -38.14 -49.88
N ASP A 70 21.03 -37.48 -50.96
CA ASP A 70 20.50 -36.10 -50.89
C ASP A 70 19.30 -35.99 -49.93
N LEU A 71 18.40 -37.00 -49.93
CA LEU A 71 17.27 -37.07 -49.01
C LEU A 71 17.74 -37.17 -47.53
N ILE A 72 18.75 -38.00 -47.24
CA ILE A 72 19.29 -38.18 -45.91
C ILE A 72 19.92 -36.88 -45.44
N LEU A 73 20.73 -36.22 -46.29
CA LEU A 73 21.35 -34.95 -45.99
C LEU A 73 20.29 -33.87 -45.70
N LEU A 74 19.28 -33.75 -46.55
CA LEU A 74 18.22 -32.77 -46.38
C LEU A 74 17.39 -33.02 -45.12
N LYS A 75 17.16 -34.29 -44.73
CA LYS A 75 16.49 -34.65 -43.47
C LYS A 75 17.30 -34.16 -42.25
N SER A 76 18.63 -34.36 -42.28
CA SER A 76 19.50 -33.89 -41.20
C SER A 76 19.48 -32.35 -41.07
N LEU A 77 19.59 -31.65 -42.20
CA LEU A 77 19.50 -30.18 -42.24
C LEU A 77 18.13 -29.68 -41.75
N ALA A 78 17.04 -30.29 -42.23
CA ALA A 78 15.68 -29.91 -41.82
C ALA A 78 15.44 -30.12 -40.34
N ALA A 79 16.01 -31.17 -39.72
CA ALA A 79 15.94 -31.39 -38.29
C ALA A 79 16.68 -30.30 -37.51
N GLN A 80 17.89 -29.90 -37.95
CA GLN A 80 18.65 -28.82 -37.31
C GLN A 80 17.94 -27.46 -37.43
N VAL A 81 17.42 -27.15 -38.64
CA VAL A 81 16.67 -25.91 -38.86
C VAL A 81 15.39 -25.87 -37.99
N ALA A 82 14.70 -27.00 -37.86
CA ALA A 82 13.51 -27.09 -36.99
C ALA A 82 13.86 -26.72 -35.53
N VAL A 83 14.97 -27.24 -34.99
CA VAL A 83 15.43 -26.93 -33.63
C VAL A 83 15.77 -25.43 -33.50
N LEU A 84 16.48 -24.87 -34.50
CA LEU A 84 16.82 -23.45 -34.48
C LEU A 84 15.58 -22.53 -34.49
N ILE A 85 14.59 -22.85 -35.32
CA ILE A 85 13.32 -22.09 -35.39
C ILE A 85 12.57 -22.17 -34.08
N GLU A 86 12.44 -23.33 -33.46
CA GLU A 86 11.74 -23.50 -32.18
C GLU A 86 12.48 -22.78 -31.05
N ASN A 87 13.83 -22.88 -31.00
CA ASN A 87 14.64 -22.15 -30.03
C ASN A 87 14.47 -20.63 -30.18
N ALA A 88 14.47 -20.10 -31.41
CA ALA A 88 14.24 -18.67 -31.63
C ALA A 88 12.84 -18.25 -31.17
N HIS A 89 11.83 -19.05 -31.43
CA HIS A 89 10.45 -18.80 -31.00
C HIS A 89 10.33 -18.84 -29.46
N LEU A 90 10.95 -19.82 -28.82
CA LEU A 90 10.98 -19.94 -27.37
C LEU A 90 11.72 -18.75 -26.71
N LEU A 91 12.87 -18.35 -27.25
CA LEU A 91 13.62 -17.20 -26.76
C LEU A 91 12.80 -15.91 -26.81
N GLU A 92 12.09 -15.68 -27.92
CA GLU A 92 11.24 -14.49 -28.03
C GLU A 92 10.09 -14.51 -27.02
N LYS A 93 9.44 -15.66 -26.85
CA LYS A 93 8.40 -15.86 -25.85
C LYS A 93 8.92 -15.62 -24.43
N TYR A 94 10.11 -16.12 -24.09
CA TYR A 94 10.73 -15.91 -22.79
C TYR A 94 11.15 -14.45 -22.55
N LYS A 95 11.69 -13.76 -23.56
CA LYS A 95 12.03 -12.33 -23.46
C LYS A 95 10.80 -11.49 -23.08
N VAL A 96 9.67 -11.71 -23.74
CA VAL A 96 8.42 -11.02 -23.42
C VAL A 96 7.99 -11.32 -21.99
N LYS A 97 8.07 -12.59 -21.56
CA LYS A 97 7.69 -13.00 -20.21
C LYS A 97 8.58 -12.37 -19.13
N ILE A 98 9.91 -12.36 -19.35
CA ILE A 98 10.87 -11.75 -18.42
C ILE A 98 10.60 -10.24 -18.30
N LYS A 99 10.40 -9.54 -19.43
CA LYS A 99 10.12 -8.09 -19.39
C LYS A 99 8.88 -7.77 -18.55
N LYS A 100 7.83 -8.57 -18.64
CA LYS A 100 6.62 -8.37 -17.85
C LYS A 100 6.81 -8.69 -16.36
N LEU A 101 7.56 -9.75 -16.04
CA LEU A 101 7.89 -10.07 -14.65
C LEU A 101 8.69 -8.94 -13.99
N LEU A 102 9.64 -8.34 -14.70
CA LEU A 102 10.40 -7.18 -14.21
C LEU A 102 9.50 -5.98 -13.91
N VAL A 103 8.48 -5.74 -14.75
CA VAL A 103 7.50 -4.67 -14.48
C VAL A 103 6.66 -4.96 -13.24
N ILE A 104 6.24 -6.21 -13.03
CA ILE A 104 5.48 -6.59 -11.82
C ILE A 104 6.35 -6.45 -10.57
N GLU A 105 7.62 -6.85 -10.64
CA GLU A 105 8.58 -6.69 -9.55
C GLU A 105 8.79 -5.21 -9.20
N GLU A 106 8.99 -4.35 -10.21
CA GLU A 106 9.12 -2.91 -10.02
C GLU A 106 7.86 -2.30 -9.37
N VAL A 107 6.68 -2.70 -9.85
CA VAL A 107 5.42 -2.28 -9.23
C VAL A 107 5.33 -2.75 -7.78
N GLY A 108 5.69 -4.00 -7.49
CA GLY A 108 5.74 -4.53 -6.12
C GLY A 108 6.66 -3.70 -5.23
N ARG A 109 7.86 -3.35 -5.71
CA ARG A 109 8.79 -2.48 -4.99
C ARG A 109 8.22 -1.09 -4.71
N VAL A 110 7.57 -0.48 -5.71
CA VAL A 110 6.95 0.85 -5.59
C VAL A 110 5.77 0.81 -4.62
N LEU A 111 4.92 -0.23 -4.66
CA LEU A 111 3.80 -0.39 -3.74
C LEU A 111 4.28 -0.56 -2.29
N ASN A 112 5.33 -1.36 -2.07
CA ASN A 112 5.88 -1.64 -0.75
C ASN A 112 6.81 -0.53 -0.21
N SER A 113 7.06 0.54 -0.98
CA SER A 113 7.88 1.67 -0.53
C SER A 113 7.13 2.68 0.34
N THR A 114 5.83 2.52 0.53
CA THR A 114 4.98 3.37 1.36
C THR A 114 4.09 2.54 2.26
N LEU A 115 3.78 3.06 3.43
CA LEU A 115 2.80 2.49 4.37
C LEU A 115 1.49 3.28 4.37
N ASN A 116 1.38 4.29 3.52
CA ASN A 116 0.16 5.08 3.38
C ASN A 116 -0.84 4.36 2.46
N GLU A 117 -1.94 3.91 3.02
CA GLU A 117 -2.97 3.12 2.31
C GLU A 117 -3.56 3.86 1.10
N LYS A 118 -3.76 5.18 1.18
CA LYS A 118 -4.26 5.98 0.05
C LYS A 118 -3.26 6.00 -1.11
N GLU A 119 -1.98 6.13 -0.79
CA GLU A 119 -0.91 6.11 -1.79
C GLU A 119 -0.74 4.71 -2.41
N ILE A 120 -0.85 3.63 -1.61
CA ILE A 120 -0.85 2.25 -2.11
C ILE A 120 -2.00 2.05 -3.10
N ARG A 121 -3.23 2.49 -2.75
CA ARG A 121 -4.39 2.40 -3.64
C ARG A 121 -4.17 3.15 -4.95
N LYS A 122 -3.69 4.38 -4.89
CA LYS A 122 -3.39 5.20 -6.08
C LYS A 122 -2.38 4.49 -6.99
N ARG A 123 -1.25 4.06 -6.45
CA ARG A 123 -0.20 3.36 -7.21
C ARG A 123 -0.68 2.03 -7.79
N ALA A 124 -1.52 1.29 -7.06
CA ALA A 124 -2.12 0.06 -7.56
C ALA A 124 -2.99 0.31 -8.79
N MET A 125 -3.84 1.34 -8.77
CA MET A 125 -4.68 1.72 -9.92
C MET A 125 -3.86 2.14 -11.14
N GLU A 126 -2.79 2.93 -10.94
CA GLU A 126 -1.86 3.32 -12.01
C GLU A 126 -1.14 2.09 -12.61
N ALA A 127 -0.71 1.15 -11.75
CA ALA A 127 -0.10 -0.10 -12.19
C ALA A 127 -1.06 -0.96 -13.01
N VAL A 128 -2.34 -1.07 -12.60
CA VAL A 128 -3.38 -1.79 -13.34
C VAL A 128 -3.56 -1.23 -14.74
N THR A 129 -3.74 0.10 -14.86
CA THR A 129 -3.95 0.74 -16.18
C THR A 129 -2.77 0.53 -17.11
N ARG A 130 -1.54 0.58 -16.58
CA ARG A 130 -0.31 0.40 -17.36
C ARG A 130 -0.08 -1.06 -17.78
N LEU A 131 -0.22 -2.01 -16.85
CA LEU A 131 0.06 -3.43 -17.12
C LEU A 131 -0.99 -4.09 -18.00
N MET A 132 -2.26 -3.75 -17.78
CA MET A 132 -3.38 -4.35 -18.52
C MET A 132 -3.72 -3.60 -19.80
N ASP A 133 -3.03 -2.50 -20.10
CA ASP A 133 -3.38 -1.58 -21.19
C ASP A 133 -4.87 -1.23 -21.15
N ALA A 134 -5.36 -0.91 -19.95
CA ALA A 134 -6.78 -0.65 -19.69
C ALA A 134 -7.07 0.86 -19.60
N GLU A 135 -8.32 1.25 -19.88
CA GLU A 135 -8.75 2.64 -19.74
C GLU A 135 -8.89 3.03 -18.27
N ILE A 136 -9.34 2.09 -17.42
CA ILE A 136 -9.51 2.29 -15.98
C ILE A 136 -8.96 1.09 -15.21
N GLY A 137 -8.21 1.37 -14.15
CA GLY A 137 -7.88 0.45 -13.07
C GLY A 137 -8.65 0.83 -11.81
N SER A 138 -9.17 -0.15 -11.08
CA SER A 138 -9.89 0.08 -9.83
C SER A 138 -9.48 -0.94 -8.77
N LEU A 139 -9.34 -0.49 -7.54
CA LEU A 139 -9.19 -1.33 -6.36
C LEU A 139 -10.37 -1.08 -5.42
N LEU A 140 -11.19 -2.12 -5.24
CA LEU A 140 -12.32 -2.11 -4.33
C LEU A 140 -11.90 -2.87 -3.07
N LEU A 141 -12.08 -2.29 -1.89
CA LEU A 141 -11.81 -2.94 -0.61
C LEU A 141 -13.12 -3.31 0.08
N ILE A 142 -13.08 -4.36 0.89
CA ILE A 142 -14.23 -4.75 1.73
C ILE A 142 -14.17 -3.95 3.02
N ASP A 143 -15.21 -3.20 3.31
CA ASP A 143 -15.43 -2.56 4.59
C ASP A 143 -15.71 -3.66 5.64
N PRO A 144 -14.84 -3.83 6.65
CA PRO A 144 -14.97 -4.92 7.61
C PRO A 144 -16.21 -4.80 8.52
N GLU A 145 -16.71 -3.58 8.75
CA GLU A 145 -17.88 -3.32 9.61
C GLU A 145 -19.17 -3.52 8.86
N LYS A 146 -19.25 -3.07 7.59
CA LYS A 146 -20.46 -3.10 6.79
C LYS A 146 -20.57 -4.33 5.90
N GLY A 147 -19.46 -5.02 5.65
CA GLY A 147 -19.41 -6.17 4.73
C GLY A 147 -19.68 -5.81 3.27
N GLU A 148 -19.42 -4.57 2.87
CA GLU A 148 -19.64 -4.04 1.54
C GLU A 148 -18.31 -3.70 0.86
N LEU A 149 -18.25 -3.83 -0.47
CA LEU A 149 -17.15 -3.29 -1.28
C LEU A 149 -17.33 -1.79 -1.41
N PHE A 150 -16.27 -1.04 -1.22
CA PHE A 150 -16.22 0.39 -1.51
C PHE A 150 -15.02 0.73 -2.38
N PHE A 151 -15.16 1.76 -3.20
CA PHE A 151 -14.06 2.30 -3.99
C PHE A 151 -14.17 3.81 -4.17
N GLU A 152 -13.03 4.45 -4.15
CA GLU A 152 -12.88 5.86 -4.50
C GLU A 152 -12.52 5.93 -5.99
N VAL A 153 -13.39 6.49 -6.81
CA VAL A 153 -13.10 6.69 -8.24
C VAL A 153 -12.36 8.00 -8.43
N ALA A 154 -11.08 7.92 -8.66
CA ALA A 154 -10.30 9.04 -9.18
C ALA A 154 -10.42 9.07 -10.71
N LEU A 155 -11.42 9.75 -11.25
CA LEU A 155 -11.47 10.11 -12.66
C LEU A 155 -10.61 11.36 -12.89
N GLU A 156 -9.31 11.17 -13.12
CA GLU A 156 -8.35 12.25 -13.33
C GLU A 156 -8.65 13.17 -14.52
N LYS A 157 -9.53 12.80 -15.44
CA LYS A 157 -9.82 13.62 -16.63
C LYS A 157 -10.63 14.90 -16.38
N LYS A 158 -11.21 15.13 -15.18
CA LYS A 158 -12.00 16.35 -14.88
C LYS A 158 -11.93 16.87 -13.45
N GLY A 159 -10.98 16.46 -12.61
CA GLY A 159 -10.81 17.05 -11.26
C GLY A 159 -12.01 16.89 -10.33
N ARG A 160 -12.91 15.94 -10.58
CA ARG A 160 -14.04 15.62 -9.69
C ARG A 160 -13.78 14.27 -9.04
N VAL A 161 -13.60 14.30 -7.72
CA VAL A 161 -13.74 13.11 -6.88
C VAL A 161 -15.18 12.63 -7.05
N VAL A 162 -15.37 11.48 -7.71
CA VAL A 162 -16.67 10.83 -7.76
C VAL A 162 -16.91 10.24 -6.37
N SER A 163 -18.10 10.50 -5.83
CA SER A 163 -18.57 9.96 -4.57
C SER A 163 -18.27 8.46 -4.43
N GLU A 164 -17.92 8.06 -3.22
CA GLU A 164 -17.73 6.67 -2.82
C GLU A 164 -18.87 5.79 -3.31
N ILE A 165 -18.58 4.81 -4.16
CA ILE A 165 -19.55 3.82 -4.63
C ILE A 165 -19.41 2.59 -3.76
N ARG A 166 -20.54 2.12 -3.19
CA ARG A 166 -20.63 0.90 -2.40
C ARG A 166 -21.41 -0.17 -3.14
N LEU A 167 -20.95 -1.42 -3.04
CA LEU A 167 -21.56 -2.61 -3.63
C LEU A 167 -21.65 -3.70 -2.58
N LYS A 168 -22.78 -4.40 -2.53
CA LYS A 168 -22.92 -5.58 -1.67
C LYS A 168 -22.11 -6.76 -2.19
N LEU A 169 -21.68 -7.64 -1.29
CA LEU A 169 -21.02 -8.88 -1.70
C LEU A 169 -21.99 -9.73 -2.54
N GLY A 170 -21.54 -10.07 -3.76
CA GLY A 170 -22.36 -10.76 -4.77
C GLY A 170 -23.01 -9.83 -5.79
N GLU A 171 -23.02 -8.54 -5.57
CA GLU A 171 -23.60 -7.54 -6.46
C GLU A 171 -22.60 -7.12 -7.55
N GLY A 172 -22.98 -7.28 -8.78
CA GLY A 172 -22.10 -6.99 -9.91
C GLY A 172 -20.97 -8.02 -10.07
N ILE A 173 -20.12 -7.84 -11.09
CA ILE A 173 -18.97 -8.70 -11.33
C ILE A 173 -17.96 -8.60 -10.17
N ALA A 174 -17.69 -7.39 -9.68
CA ALA A 174 -16.79 -7.19 -8.54
C ALA A 174 -17.30 -7.86 -7.26
N GLY A 175 -18.57 -7.65 -6.91
CA GLY A 175 -19.18 -8.27 -5.75
C GLY A 175 -19.22 -9.79 -5.85
N TRP A 176 -19.44 -10.34 -7.06
CA TRP A 176 -19.37 -11.78 -7.30
C TRP A 176 -17.96 -12.32 -7.06
N VAL A 177 -16.91 -11.62 -7.56
CA VAL A 177 -15.51 -11.98 -7.31
C VAL A 177 -15.19 -11.91 -5.83
N ALA A 178 -15.63 -10.86 -5.14
CA ALA A 178 -15.43 -10.71 -3.70
C ALA A 178 -16.08 -11.86 -2.90
N LYS A 179 -17.31 -12.23 -3.25
CA LYS A 179 -18.06 -13.30 -2.57
C LYS A 179 -17.52 -14.69 -2.83
N THR A 180 -17.17 -14.99 -4.09
CA THR A 180 -16.75 -16.34 -4.49
C THR A 180 -15.25 -16.56 -4.40
N GLY A 181 -14.49 -15.47 -4.40
CA GLY A 181 -13.04 -15.49 -4.52
C GLY A 181 -12.52 -15.97 -5.87
N LYS A 182 -13.37 -16.15 -6.89
CA LYS A 182 -12.95 -16.63 -8.22
C LYS A 182 -12.70 -15.46 -9.16
N PRO A 183 -11.54 -15.40 -9.82
CA PRO A 183 -11.29 -14.36 -10.81
C PRO A 183 -12.17 -14.53 -12.06
N VAL A 184 -12.40 -13.44 -12.80
CA VAL A 184 -13.28 -13.42 -13.97
C VAL A 184 -12.66 -12.62 -15.10
N ILE A 185 -12.76 -13.14 -16.33
CA ILE A 185 -12.61 -12.39 -17.58
C ILE A 185 -14.02 -12.20 -18.16
N CYS A 186 -14.44 -10.97 -18.31
CA CYS A 186 -15.69 -10.60 -18.98
C CYS A 186 -15.35 -9.80 -20.24
N ASN A 187 -15.40 -10.44 -21.42
CA ASN A 187 -15.06 -9.81 -22.68
C ASN A 187 -16.25 -9.15 -23.40
N ASP A 188 -17.47 -9.34 -22.89
CA ASP A 188 -18.69 -8.66 -23.35
C ASP A 188 -19.55 -8.36 -22.12
N ALA A 189 -19.34 -7.19 -21.52
CA ALA A 189 -20.06 -6.77 -20.32
C ALA A 189 -21.56 -6.61 -20.58
N GLY A 190 -21.96 -6.26 -21.80
CA GLY A 190 -23.36 -6.11 -22.16
C GLY A 190 -24.15 -7.42 -22.13
N LYS A 191 -23.48 -8.58 -22.29
CA LYS A 191 -24.10 -9.90 -22.24
C LYS A 191 -23.90 -10.62 -20.91
N ASP A 192 -23.04 -10.15 -20.03
CA ASP A 192 -22.83 -10.80 -18.72
C ASP A 192 -23.98 -10.44 -17.76
N PRO A 193 -24.74 -11.43 -17.28
CA PRO A 193 -25.89 -11.16 -16.40
C PRO A 193 -25.50 -10.55 -15.05
N ARG A 194 -24.22 -10.62 -14.68
CA ARG A 194 -23.69 -10.02 -13.45
C ARG A 194 -23.33 -8.55 -13.63
N HIS A 195 -23.31 -8.03 -14.86
CA HIS A 195 -22.93 -6.64 -15.11
C HIS A 195 -23.98 -5.66 -14.59
N LEU A 196 -23.55 -4.70 -13.76
CA LEU A 196 -24.39 -3.67 -13.19
C LEU A 196 -24.40 -2.42 -14.07
N LYS A 197 -25.43 -2.25 -14.89
CA LYS A 197 -25.63 -1.06 -15.73
C LYS A 197 -25.69 0.24 -14.92
N LEU A 198 -26.21 0.17 -13.69
CA LEU A 198 -26.30 1.30 -12.78
C LEU A 198 -24.92 1.92 -12.46
N THR A 199 -23.86 1.12 -12.45
CA THR A 199 -22.48 1.60 -12.24
C THR A 199 -22.01 2.41 -13.44
N ASP A 200 -22.33 1.96 -14.67
CA ASP A 200 -22.03 2.69 -15.91
C ASP A 200 -22.76 4.03 -15.96
N GLU A 201 -24.04 4.06 -15.57
CA GLU A 201 -24.87 5.26 -15.52
C GLU A 201 -24.32 6.29 -14.51
N ARG A 202 -23.97 5.85 -13.30
CA ARG A 202 -23.41 6.72 -12.24
C ARG A 202 -22.04 7.25 -12.58
N SER A 203 -21.19 6.44 -13.17
CA SER A 203 -19.83 6.82 -13.56
C SER A 203 -19.77 7.55 -14.91
N ARG A 204 -20.85 7.54 -15.70
CA ARG A 204 -20.92 7.99 -17.10
C ARG A 204 -19.85 7.34 -17.98
N PHE A 205 -19.50 6.09 -17.65
CA PHE A 205 -18.47 5.31 -18.32
C PHE A 205 -19.06 3.98 -18.79
N LYS A 206 -18.95 3.69 -20.10
CA LYS A 206 -19.48 2.45 -20.69
C LYS A 206 -18.47 1.33 -20.58
N THR A 207 -18.79 0.31 -19.81
CA THR A 207 -18.00 -0.92 -19.70
C THR A 207 -18.25 -1.81 -20.90
N ARG A 208 -17.18 -2.12 -21.65
CA ARG A 208 -17.19 -3.04 -22.81
C ARG A 208 -16.66 -4.42 -22.41
N ASN A 209 -15.50 -4.44 -21.82
CA ASN A 209 -14.88 -5.64 -21.27
C ASN A 209 -14.13 -5.32 -19.99
N MET A 210 -13.93 -6.33 -19.14
CA MET A 210 -13.24 -6.18 -17.88
C MET A 210 -12.61 -7.50 -17.43
N ILE A 211 -11.60 -7.35 -16.60
CA ILE A 211 -10.98 -8.44 -15.87
C ILE A 211 -11.01 -8.09 -14.39
N CYS A 212 -11.38 -9.05 -13.56
CA CYS A 212 -11.48 -8.89 -12.11
C CYS A 212 -10.78 -10.02 -11.41
N THR A 213 -10.01 -9.70 -10.38
CA THR A 213 -9.34 -10.69 -9.55
C THR A 213 -9.47 -10.34 -8.06
N PRO A 214 -9.63 -11.34 -7.15
CA PRO A 214 -9.68 -11.08 -5.72
C PRO A 214 -8.30 -10.69 -5.20
N VAL A 215 -8.28 -9.70 -4.31
CA VAL A 215 -7.11 -9.35 -3.48
C VAL A 215 -7.24 -10.13 -2.17
N ARG A 216 -6.23 -10.95 -1.83
CA ARG A 216 -6.29 -11.87 -0.70
C ARG A 216 -5.15 -11.70 0.27
N ILE A 217 -5.48 -11.70 1.57
CA ILE A 217 -4.52 -11.78 2.65
C ILE A 217 -4.82 -13.06 3.45
N LYS A 218 -3.84 -13.94 3.61
CA LYS A 218 -3.97 -15.21 4.36
C LYS A 218 -5.21 -16.04 3.94
N GLY A 219 -5.49 -16.06 2.63
CA GLY A 219 -6.64 -16.79 2.07
C GLY A 219 -7.99 -16.05 2.12
N LYS A 220 -8.14 -15.01 2.94
CA LYS A 220 -9.35 -14.19 3.02
C LYS A 220 -9.36 -13.13 1.92
N VAL A 221 -10.48 -12.96 1.22
CA VAL A 221 -10.66 -11.87 0.26
C VAL A 221 -10.86 -10.58 1.04
N ILE A 222 -9.99 -9.59 0.80
CA ILE A 222 -10.05 -8.25 1.38
C ILE A 222 -10.52 -7.20 0.39
N GLY A 223 -10.56 -7.55 -0.89
CA GLY A 223 -10.97 -6.65 -1.95
C GLY A 223 -10.92 -7.30 -3.32
N VAL A 224 -11.13 -6.49 -4.34
CA VAL A 224 -11.13 -6.89 -5.76
C VAL A 224 -10.35 -5.87 -6.56
N LEU A 225 -9.44 -6.35 -7.40
CA LEU A 225 -8.74 -5.55 -8.38
C LEU A 225 -9.43 -5.70 -9.73
N GLN A 226 -9.63 -4.58 -10.45
CA GLN A 226 -10.30 -4.54 -11.74
C GLN A 226 -9.49 -3.77 -12.77
N ALA A 227 -9.49 -4.26 -14.01
CA ALA A 227 -9.09 -3.51 -15.19
C ALA A 227 -10.26 -3.48 -16.18
N ILE A 228 -10.63 -2.29 -16.65
CA ILE A 228 -11.82 -2.06 -17.46
C ILE A 228 -11.42 -1.45 -18.78
N ASN A 229 -11.98 -1.96 -19.87
CA ASN A 229 -11.79 -1.56 -21.26
C ASN A 229 -10.33 -1.62 -21.73
N LYS A 230 -9.93 -2.70 -22.36
CA LYS A 230 -8.62 -2.83 -22.98
C LYS A 230 -8.47 -1.78 -24.09
N LYS A 231 -7.43 -0.90 -24.00
CA LYS A 231 -7.25 0.25 -24.90
C LYS A 231 -7.01 -0.14 -26.34
N SER A 232 -6.27 -1.24 -26.57
CA SER A 232 -5.97 -1.79 -27.89
C SER A 232 -7.18 -2.31 -28.65
N GLY A 233 -8.40 -2.21 -28.08
CA GLY A 233 -9.62 -2.81 -28.65
C GLY A 233 -9.62 -4.35 -28.60
N GLY A 234 -8.58 -4.94 -27.99
CA GLY A 234 -8.45 -6.38 -27.81
C GLY A 234 -9.31 -6.94 -26.68
N LEU A 235 -9.29 -8.25 -26.56
CA LEU A 235 -9.96 -9.00 -25.50
C LEU A 235 -8.94 -9.33 -24.39
N PHE A 236 -9.41 -9.41 -23.16
CA PHE A 236 -8.60 -9.97 -22.08
C PHE A 236 -8.44 -11.48 -22.25
N THR A 237 -7.22 -11.96 -22.06
CA THR A 237 -6.85 -13.36 -22.24
C THR A 237 -6.62 -14.06 -20.90
N LYS A 238 -6.53 -15.39 -20.92
CA LYS A 238 -6.15 -16.15 -19.72
C LYS A 238 -4.76 -15.76 -19.21
N TRP A 239 -3.88 -15.36 -20.10
CA TRP A 239 -2.55 -14.89 -19.74
C TRP A 239 -2.60 -13.53 -19.03
N ASP A 240 -3.42 -12.57 -19.50
CA ASP A 240 -3.67 -11.32 -18.79
C ASP A 240 -4.19 -11.60 -17.36
N LEU A 241 -5.02 -12.64 -17.18
CA LEU A 241 -5.53 -13.04 -15.87
C LEU A 241 -4.44 -13.53 -14.93
N ASP A 242 -3.50 -14.34 -15.43
CA ASP A 242 -2.39 -14.85 -14.61
C ASP A 242 -1.47 -13.70 -14.14
N GLU A 243 -1.20 -12.73 -15.01
CA GLU A 243 -0.44 -11.53 -14.67
C GLU A 243 -1.20 -10.64 -13.68
N PHE A 244 -2.49 -10.48 -13.88
CA PHE A 244 -3.36 -9.69 -13.04
C PHE A 244 -3.50 -10.27 -11.63
N ASN A 245 -3.55 -11.60 -11.51
CA ASN A 245 -3.49 -12.30 -10.23
C ASN A 245 -2.16 -12.04 -9.50
N THR A 246 -1.04 -12.00 -10.24
CA THR A 246 0.27 -11.70 -9.65
C THR A 246 0.32 -10.26 -9.13
N LEU A 247 -0.23 -9.30 -9.88
CA LEU A 247 -0.35 -7.92 -9.43
C LEU A 247 -1.24 -7.80 -8.19
N ALA A 248 -2.39 -8.50 -8.16
CA ALA A 248 -3.29 -8.50 -7.00
C ALA A 248 -2.61 -9.03 -5.73
N ASN A 249 -1.72 -10.02 -5.87
CA ASN A 249 -0.92 -10.53 -4.75
C ASN A 249 0.07 -9.46 -4.25
N GLN A 250 0.72 -8.68 -5.13
CA GLN A 250 1.60 -7.58 -4.73
C GLN A 250 0.83 -6.47 -4.00
N VAL A 251 -0.36 -6.14 -4.50
CA VAL A 251 -1.26 -5.17 -3.83
C VAL A 251 -1.68 -5.69 -2.45
N ALA A 252 -2.02 -6.98 -2.34
CA ALA A 252 -2.38 -7.60 -1.08
C ALA A 252 -1.26 -7.51 -0.05
N ILE A 253 -0.01 -7.83 -0.45
CA ILE A 253 1.17 -7.73 0.42
C ILE A 253 1.39 -6.30 0.89
N ALA A 254 1.27 -5.31 0.00
CA ALA A 254 1.45 -3.90 0.36
C ALA A 254 0.39 -3.43 1.38
N ILE A 255 -0.87 -3.82 1.18
CA ILE A 255 -1.96 -3.50 2.12
C ILE A 255 -1.76 -4.21 3.45
N ASP A 256 -1.38 -5.51 3.45
CA ASP A 256 -1.14 -6.27 4.69
C ASP A 256 -0.02 -5.63 5.51
N ASN A 257 1.09 -5.26 4.85
CA ASN A 257 2.20 -4.56 5.50
C ASN A 257 1.78 -3.22 6.11
N ALA A 258 0.97 -2.43 5.41
CA ALA A 258 0.47 -1.17 5.92
C ALA A 258 -0.46 -1.37 7.13
N ASN A 259 -1.35 -2.36 7.07
CA ASN A 259 -2.25 -2.71 8.16
C ASN A 259 -1.49 -3.23 9.39
N LEU A 260 -0.53 -4.15 9.19
CA LEU A 260 0.30 -4.68 10.27
C LEU A 260 1.14 -3.58 10.95
N TYR A 261 1.69 -2.65 10.15
CA TYR A 261 2.42 -1.51 10.70
C TYR A 261 1.52 -0.59 11.53
N LYS A 262 0.32 -0.33 11.04
CA LYS A 262 -0.69 0.46 11.76
C LYS A 262 -1.09 -0.23 13.08
N GLU A 263 -1.41 -1.51 13.04
CA GLU A 263 -1.77 -2.31 14.22
C GLU A 263 -0.64 -2.33 15.26
N LEU A 264 0.60 -2.52 14.81
CA LEU A 264 1.78 -2.48 15.68
C LEU A 264 1.93 -1.09 16.34
N LYS A 265 1.74 -0.02 15.57
CA LYS A 265 1.82 1.35 16.07
C LYS A 265 0.71 1.64 17.09
N ASP A 266 -0.52 1.26 16.78
CA ASP A 266 -1.67 1.45 17.66
C ASP A 266 -1.48 0.67 18.98
N THR A 267 -1.00 -0.58 18.89
CA THR A 267 -0.66 -1.41 20.05
C THR A 267 0.44 -0.78 20.90
N PHE A 268 1.48 -0.23 20.26
CA PHE A 268 2.56 0.44 20.97
C PHE A 268 2.07 1.67 21.74
N ILE A 269 1.23 2.50 21.10
CA ILE A 269 0.64 3.69 21.77
C ILE A 269 -0.25 3.26 22.95
N SER A 270 -1.16 2.30 22.73
CA SER A 270 -2.04 1.80 23.77
C SER A 270 -1.28 1.18 24.95
N THR A 271 -0.14 0.53 24.68
CA THR A 271 0.73 -0.01 25.74
C THR A 271 1.38 1.12 26.53
N ALA A 272 1.84 2.19 25.85
CA ALA A 272 2.41 3.37 26.52
C ALA A 272 1.36 4.09 27.39
N GLU A 273 0.12 4.22 26.90
CA GLU A 273 -1.01 4.76 27.65
C GLU A 273 -1.32 3.92 28.90
N ALA A 274 -1.39 2.60 28.75
CA ALA A 274 -1.64 1.70 29.88
C ALA A 274 -0.53 1.77 30.96
N LEU A 275 0.73 1.95 30.55
CA LEU A 275 1.83 2.17 31.48
C LEU A 275 1.70 3.50 32.20
N ALA A 276 1.34 4.57 31.51
CA ALA A 276 1.10 5.88 32.09
C ALA A 276 -0.08 5.84 33.08
N ASP A 277 -1.21 5.21 32.68
CA ASP A 277 -2.39 5.01 33.55
C ASP A 277 -2.03 4.22 34.81
N THR A 278 -1.11 3.25 34.72
CA THR A 278 -0.63 2.48 35.89
C THR A 278 0.14 3.35 36.89
N VAL A 279 0.95 4.29 36.40
CA VAL A 279 1.66 5.25 37.25
C VAL A 279 0.69 6.26 37.81
N GLU A 280 -0.24 6.78 37.01
CA GLU A 280 -1.31 7.68 37.43
C GLU A 280 -2.20 7.06 38.51
N ALA A 281 -2.52 5.77 38.47
CA ALA A 281 -3.31 5.09 39.50
C ALA A 281 -2.66 5.07 40.90
N ARG A 282 -1.33 5.27 40.99
CA ARG A 282 -0.62 5.44 42.28
C ARG A 282 -0.77 6.87 42.83
N ASP A 283 -0.97 7.85 41.95
CA ASP A 283 -1.20 9.24 42.30
C ASP A 283 -2.70 9.45 42.50
N ALA A 284 -3.13 9.56 43.76
CA ALA A 284 -4.55 9.60 44.17
C ALA A 284 -5.36 10.74 43.52
N TYR A 285 -4.70 11.66 42.79
CA TYR A 285 -5.27 12.94 42.38
C TYR A 285 -5.43 13.14 40.88
N THR A 286 -5.01 12.18 40.06
CA THR A 286 -4.79 12.43 38.63
C THR A 286 -5.73 11.67 37.66
N GLY A 287 -6.87 11.14 38.14
CA GLY A 287 -7.78 10.37 37.25
C GLY A 287 -8.08 11.06 35.90
N GLY A 288 -7.56 10.50 34.82
CA GLY A 288 -7.70 10.97 33.44
C GLY A 288 -6.83 12.20 33.09
N HIS A 289 -5.88 12.56 33.93
CA HIS A 289 -4.92 13.67 33.71
C HIS A 289 -4.11 13.45 32.43
N THR A 290 -3.48 12.28 32.27
CA THR A 290 -2.68 11.93 31.11
C THR A 290 -3.45 12.11 29.80
N LYS A 291 -4.73 11.69 29.74
CA LYS A 291 -5.57 11.86 28.55
C LYS A 291 -5.84 13.33 28.22
N ARG A 292 -6.09 14.14 29.26
CA ARG A 292 -6.35 15.56 29.05
C ARG A 292 -5.11 16.31 28.62
N VAL A 293 -3.95 16.02 29.21
CA VAL A 293 -2.66 16.63 28.81
C VAL A 293 -2.34 16.23 27.36
N LEU A 294 -2.58 14.98 26.97
CA LEU A 294 -2.45 14.50 25.58
C LEU A 294 -3.37 15.29 24.63
N GLU A 295 -4.64 15.47 25.01
CA GLU A 295 -5.62 16.22 24.20
C GLU A 295 -5.18 17.68 24.01
N TYR A 296 -4.87 18.37 25.09
CA TYR A 296 -4.44 19.78 25.03
C TYR A 296 -3.13 19.95 24.27
N SER A 297 -2.16 19.09 24.52
CA SER A 297 -0.88 19.11 23.80
C SER A 297 -1.07 18.87 22.28
N SER A 298 -1.96 17.94 21.90
CA SER A 298 -2.29 17.68 20.50
C SER A 298 -2.92 18.90 19.83
N ILE A 299 -3.88 19.54 20.48
CA ILE A 299 -4.54 20.75 19.99
C ILE A 299 -3.53 21.89 19.80
N ILE A 300 -2.63 22.09 20.77
CA ILE A 300 -1.57 23.10 20.65
C ILE A 300 -0.64 22.79 19.49
N GLY A 301 -0.23 21.53 19.34
CA GLY A 301 0.64 21.07 18.25
C GLY A 301 0.03 21.31 16.86
N GLU A 302 -1.28 21.08 16.70
CA GLU A 302 -2.02 21.38 15.46
C GLU A 302 -2.02 22.89 15.16
N GLU A 303 -2.31 23.74 16.16
CA GLU A 303 -2.30 25.19 16.00
C GLU A 303 -0.91 25.76 15.66
N LEU A 304 0.14 25.07 16.11
CA LEU A 304 1.53 25.40 15.77
C LEU A 304 1.97 24.76 14.43
N SER A 305 1.10 23.99 13.77
CA SER A 305 1.39 23.28 12.50
C SER A 305 2.63 22.38 12.59
N LEU A 306 2.74 21.61 13.68
CA LEU A 306 3.81 20.62 13.81
C LEU A 306 3.71 19.57 12.71
N LYS A 307 4.86 19.10 12.21
CA LYS A 307 4.92 18.03 11.23
C LYS A 307 4.50 16.69 11.85
N ASP A 308 4.06 15.75 11.01
CA ASP A 308 3.56 14.43 11.46
C ASP A 308 4.48 13.75 12.48
N GLY A 309 5.79 13.68 12.24
CA GLY A 309 6.74 13.04 13.15
C GLY A 309 6.95 13.83 14.47
N GLU A 310 6.87 15.16 14.43
CA GLU A 310 6.93 16.01 15.63
C GLU A 310 5.66 15.87 16.47
N MET A 311 4.50 15.77 15.81
CA MET A 311 3.22 15.54 16.46
C MET A 311 3.16 14.16 17.14
N GLU A 312 3.69 13.11 16.50
CA GLU A 312 3.77 11.78 17.09
C GLU A 312 4.65 11.77 18.35
N ASN A 313 5.81 12.40 18.27
CA ASN A 313 6.71 12.53 19.41
C ASN A 313 6.06 13.34 20.54
N LEU A 314 5.36 14.42 20.23
CA LEU A 314 4.64 15.22 21.20
C LEU A 314 3.57 14.39 21.92
N LYS A 315 2.77 13.63 21.20
CA LYS A 315 1.72 12.76 21.77
C LYS A 315 2.31 11.74 22.76
N LEU A 316 3.37 11.04 22.34
CA LEU A 316 4.04 10.06 23.21
C LEU A 316 4.71 10.73 24.42
N ALA A 317 5.32 11.90 24.23
CA ALA A 317 5.91 12.64 25.33
C ALA A 317 4.85 13.11 26.34
N ALA A 318 3.69 13.59 25.87
CA ALA A 318 2.58 13.99 26.70
C ALA A 318 1.98 12.83 27.50
N VAL A 319 1.88 11.63 26.88
CA VAL A 319 1.43 10.41 27.60
C VAL A 319 2.42 10.00 28.68
N LEU A 320 3.72 10.07 28.41
CA LEU A 320 4.76 9.51 29.28
C LEU A 320 5.49 10.59 30.12
N HIS A 321 5.04 11.86 30.10
CA HIS A 321 5.78 12.95 30.77
C HIS A 321 6.04 12.67 32.26
N ASP A 322 5.09 12.06 32.91
CA ASP A 322 5.08 11.73 34.34
C ASP A 322 5.49 10.28 34.67
N ILE A 323 5.93 9.48 33.70
CA ILE A 323 6.31 8.06 33.91
C ILE A 323 7.35 7.88 35.02
N GLY A 324 8.20 8.89 35.23
CA GLY A 324 9.22 8.92 36.27
C GLY A 324 8.69 8.92 37.71
N LYS A 325 7.42 9.27 37.94
CA LYS A 325 6.76 9.20 39.25
C LYS A 325 6.74 7.76 39.79
N ILE A 326 6.94 6.74 38.96
CA ILE A 326 7.12 5.34 39.41
C ILE A 326 8.28 5.19 40.41
N GLY A 327 9.30 6.05 40.32
CA GLY A 327 10.46 6.06 41.22
C GLY A 327 10.30 6.95 42.45
N VAL A 328 9.16 7.62 42.61
CA VAL A 328 8.87 8.44 43.79
C VAL A 328 8.17 7.59 44.87
N GLU A 329 8.56 7.74 46.13
CA GLU A 329 7.96 7.02 47.25
C GLU A 329 6.48 7.40 47.44
N ASP A 330 5.60 6.44 47.76
CA ASP A 330 4.16 6.66 47.94
C ASP A 330 3.86 7.69 49.04
N ARG A 331 4.67 7.75 50.13
CA ARG A 331 4.52 8.74 51.21
C ARG A 331 4.72 10.18 50.73
N ILE A 332 5.50 10.40 49.68
CA ILE A 332 5.73 11.70 49.06
C ILE A 332 4.64 11.99 48.03
N LEU A 333 4.39 11.00 47.15
CA LEU A 333 3.45 11.13 46.06
C LEU A 333 2.01 11.38 46.53
N ARG A 334 1.61 10.75 47.65
CA ARG A 334 0.25 10.83 48.25
C ARG A 334 0.12 11.81 49.41
N LYS A 335 1.15 12.63 49.63
CA LYS A 335 1.13 13.56 50.77
C LYS A 335 0.11 14.69 50.53
N GLU A 336 -0.80 14.91 51.46
CA GLU A 336 -1.82 15.98 51.40
C GLU A 336 -1.29 17.31 51.82
N ASP A 337 -0.25 17.34 52.71
CA ASP A 337 0.39 18.55 53.17
C ASP A 337 1.48 19.04 52.22
N LYS A 338 1.97 20.27 52.44
CA LYS A 338 3.11 20.82 51.71
C LYS A 338 4.34 19.92 51.86
N LEU A 339 5.03 19.68 50.75
CA LEU A 339 6.29 18.93 50.73
C LEU A 339 7.38 19.70 51.49
N THR A 340 8.23 18.99 52.21
CA THR A 340 9.49 19.56 52.70
C THR A 340 10.46 19.80 51.55
N GLU A 341 11.57 20.49 51.77
CA GLU A 341 12.58 20.72 50.70
C GLU A 341 13.18 19.40 50.17
N GLU A 342 13.39 18.41 51.06
CA GLU A 342 13.89 17.10 50.70
C GLU A 342 12.86 16.31 49.87
N GLU A 343 11.58 16.37 50.29
CA GLU A 343 10.48 15.70 49.56
C GLU A 343 10.23 16.36 48.19
N ASP A 344 10.33 17.72 48.11
CA ASP A 344 10.23 18.44 46.82
C ASP A 344 11.36 18.07 45.88
N LYS A 345 12.60 17.94 46.38
CA LYS A 345 13.73 17.43 45.59
C LYS A 345 13.47 16.00 45.09
N ALA A 346 12.95 15.13 45.95
CA ALA A 346 12.63 13.77 45.60
C ALA A 346 11.49 13.71 44.55
N MET A 347 10.45 14.55 44.66
CA MET A 347 9.38 14.68 43.70
C MET A 347 9.94 15.13 42.32
N LYS A 348 10.81 16.14 42.28
CA LYS A 348 11.44 16.65 41.08
C LYS A 348 12.29 15.60 40.32
N MET A 349 12.75 14.56 41.02
CA MET A 349 13.52 13.48 40.41
C MET A 349 12.73 12.72 39.30
N HIS A 350 11.39 12.80 39.28
CA HIS A 350 10.63 12.15 38.21
C HIS A 350 11.07 12.62 36.82
N THR A 351 11.48 13.87 36.64
CA THR A 351 11.98 14.46 35.40
C THR A 351 13.32 13.87 34.96
N THR A 352 14.07 13.22 35.83
CA THR A 352 15.32 12.54 35.50
C THR A 352 15.19 11.02 35.48
N ILE A 353 14.26 10.45 36.25
CA ILE A 353 13.95 9.02 36.26
C ILE A 353 13.20 8.63 34.99
N GLY A 354 12.19 9.41 34.59
CA GLY A 354 11.39 9.14 33.39
C GLY A 354 12.23 8.93 32.11
N PRO A 355 13.13 9.87 31.78
CA PRO A 355 14.07 9.69 30.67
C PRO A 355 14.85 8.39 30.72
N ARG A 356 15.40 8.00 31.88
CA ARG A 356 16.16 6.75 32.06
C ARG A 356 15.32 5.49 31.78
N ILE A 357 14.02 5.53 32.07
CA ILE A 357 13.10 4.43 31.79
C ILE A 357 12.92 4.28 30.29
N VAL A 358 12.64 5.39 29.58
CA VAL A 358 12.23 5.36 28.17
C VAL A 358 13.42 5.30 27.20
N GLU A 359 14.60 5.81 27.53
CA GLU A 359 15.77 5.86 26.63
C GLU A 359 16.28 4.49 26.18
N ASN A 360 15.99 3.42 26.96
CA ASN A 360 16.30 2.05 26.59
C ASN A 360 15.42 1.52 25.45
N ILE A 361 14.30 2.17 25.17
CA ILE A 361 13.39 1.84 24.08
C ILE A 361 13.72 2.74 22.89
N LYS A 362 14.29 2.16 21.83
CA LYS A 362 14.79 2.93 20.67
C LYS A 362 13.74 3.90 20.10
N GLN A 363 12.49 3.48 20.06
CA GLN A 363 11.36 4.26 19.52
C GLN A 363 10.98 5.45 20.41
N LEU A 364 11.36 5.45 21.69
CA LEU A 364 11.04 6.51 22.65
C LEU A 364 12.19 7.50 22.91
N ARG A 365 13.37 7.26 22.33
CA ARG A 365 14.51 8.17 22.53
C ARG A 365 14.24 9.61 22.11
N SER A 366 13.46 9.77 21.02
CA SER A 366 13.11 11.10 20.49
C SER A 366 12.23 11.92 21.42
N ILE A 367 11.51 11.30 22.35
CA ILE A 367 10.59 11.97 23.28
C ILE A 367 11.26 12.29 24.64
N THR A 368 12.43 11.71 24.91
CA THR A 368 13.17 11.92 26.16
C THR A 368 13.33 13.39 26.52
N PRO A 369 13.64 14.32 25.59
CA PRO A 369 13.74 15.74 25.92
C PRO A 369 12.40 16.36 26.37
N GLY A 370 11.27 15.90 25.86
CA GLY A 370 9.94 16.32 26.28
C GLY A 370 9.65 15.93 27.74
N ILE A 371 9.95 14.66 28.07
CA ILE A 371 9.77 14.10 29.42
C ILE A 371 10.70 14.78 30.41
N ARG A 372 11.96 15.05 30.03
CA ARG A 372 12.96 15.61 30.92
C ARG A 372 12.66 17.07 31.30
N HIS A 373 12.20 17.87 30.32
CA HIS A 373 12.20 19.32 30.44
C HIS A 373 10.81 19.96 30.55
N HIS A 374 9.73 19.16 30.76
CA HIS A 374 8.36 19.72 30.85
C HIS A 374 8.11 20.62 32.04
N HIS A 375 9.00 20.63 33.03
CA HIS A 375 8.99 21.55 34.15
C HIS A 375 10.05 22.68 34.08
N GLU A 376 10.71 22.81 32.93
CA GLU A 376 11.52 24.01 32.68
C GLU A 376 10.62 25.22 32.45
N THR A 377 11.04 26.38 32.98
CA THR A 377 10.34 27.64 32.78
C THR A 377 11.06 28.52 31.76
N TYR A 378 10.30 29.27 30.96
CA TYR A 378 10.85 30.01 29.83
C TYR A 378 11.92 31.03 30.23
N ASP A 379 11.87 31.55 31.49
CA ASP A 379 12.85 32.45 32.09
C ASP A 379 14.11 31.76 32.62
N GLY A 380 14.15 30.39 32.63
CA GLY A 380 15.30 29.59 33.07
C GLY A 380 15.35 29.34 34.59
N ARG A 381 14.22 29.44 35.30
CA ARG A 381 14.11 29.13 36.74
C ARG A 381 13.48 27.77 37.02
N GLY A 382 13.24 27.00 35.96
CA GLY A 382 12.67 25.66 36.05
C GLY A 382 13.66 24.58 36.49
N TYR A 383 13.34 23.35 36.24
CA TYR A 383 14.18 22.18 36.52
C TYR A 383 13.99 21.10 35.47
N PRO A 384 14.93 20.15 35.26
CA PRO A 384 16.12 19.89 36.11
C PRO A 384 17.40 20.59 35.63
N ASP A 385 17.46 21.13 34.40
CA ASP A 385 18.69 21.61 33.77
C ASP A 385 18.77 23.14 33.64
N LEU A 386 17.76 23.88 34.12
CA LEU A 386 17.66 25.34 34.10
C LEU A 386 17.75 25.94 32.69
N LEU A 387 17.18 25.25 31.70
CA LEU A 387 17.13 25.69 30.31
C LEU A 387 16.27 26.95 30.17
N LYS A 388 16.66 27.83 29.22
CA LYS A 388 15.98 29.10 29.00
C LYS A 388 15.48 29.28 27.59
N GLY A 389 14.27 29.81 27.47
CA GLY A 389 13.71 30.23 26.19
C GLY A 389 13.59 29.07 25.20
N LYS A 390 14.24 29.20 24.04
CA LYS A 390 14.21 28.19 22.96
C LYS A 390 15.15 27.01 23.16
N GLU A 391 16.01 27.02 24.16
CA GLU A 391 16.79 25.85 24.56
C GLU A 391 15.88 24.74 25.07
N ILE A 392 14.73 25.13 25.66
CA ILE A 392 13.69 24.18 26.05
C ILE A 392 13.07 23.56 24.78
N PRO A 393 13.07 22.22 24.62
CA PRO A 393 12.46 21.55 23.50
C PRO A 393 10.99 21.93 23.29
N ILE A 394 10.54 22.09 22.04
CA ILE A 394 9.17 22.56 21.76
C ILE A 394 8.10 21.66 22.40
N MET A 395 8.30 20.34 22.42
CA MET A 395 7.37 19.40 23.05
C MET A 395 7.27 19.64 24.57
N ALA A 396 8.38 19.95 25.24
CA ALA A 396 8.40 20.28 26.68
C ALA A 396 7.64 21.58 26.96
N ARG A 397 7.86 22.63 26.15
CA ARG A 397 7.11 23.90 26.25
C ARG A 397 5.60 23.71 26.04
N ILE A 398 5.19 22.80 25.13
CA ILE A 398 3.78 22.50 24.88
C ILE A 398 3.19 21.74 26.07
N ILE A 399 3.88 20.69 26.55
CA ILE A 399 3.42 19.85 27.67
C ILE A 399 3.29 20.73 28.94
N SER A 400 4.25 21.64 29.22
CA SER A 400 4.21 22.54 30.34
C SER A 400 2.92 23.40 30.43
N VAL A 401 2.46 23.92 29.26
CA VAL A 401 1.21 24.67 29.19
C VAL A 401 0.00 23.77 29.41
N ALA A 402 -0.02 22.58 28.74
CA ALA A 402 -1.10 21.64 28.83
C ALA A 402 -1.28 21.05 30.24
N ASP A 403 -0.18 20.63 30.86
CA ASP A 403 -0.14 20.11 32.24
C ASP A 403 -0.58 21.16 33.26
N THR A 404 -0.03 22.39 33.18
CA THR A 404 -0.42 23.45 34.07
C THR A 404 -1.89 23.84 33.93
N PHE A 405 -2.41 23.89 32.70
CA PHE A 405 -3.83 24.14 32.46
C PHE A 405 -4.71 23.05 33.07
N ASP A 406 -4.36 21.79 32.89
CA ASP A 406 -5.07 20.69 33.52
C ASP A 406 -5.00 20.75 35.04
N ALA A 407 -3.81 21.00 35.59
CA ALA A 407 -3.61 21.15 37.02
C ALA A 407 -4.43 22.29 37.63
N MET A 408 -4.61 23.41 36.91
CA MET A 408 -5.43 24.54 37.37
C MET A 408 -6.91 24.26 37.32
N THR A 409 -7.40 23.57 36.28
CA THR A 409 -8.83 23.40 35.98
C THR A 409 -9.44 22.13 36.57
N THR A 410 -8.62 21.20 37.07
CA THR A 410 -9.09 19.94 37.68
C THR A 410 -9.24 20.08 39.20
N ASN A 411 -10.32 19.48 39.74
CA ASN A 411 -10.50 19.40 41.19
C ASN A 411 -9.40 18.56 41.83
N ARG A 412 -8.81 19.05 42.93
CA ARG A 412 -7.86 18.31 43.77
C ARG A 412 -8.45 18.20 45.18
N PRO A 413 -8.10 17.21 46.00
CA PRO A 413 -8.73 17.02 47.32
C PRO A 413 -8.74 18.23 48.21
N TYR A 414 -7.70 19.05 48.06
CA TYR A 414 -7.51 20.27 48.86
C TYR A 414 -7.87 21.56 48.11
N ARG A 415 -8.29 21.50 46.87
CA ARG A 415 -8.61 22.69 46.04
C ARG A 415 -9.58 22.36 44.91
N LYS A 416 -10.65 23.14 44.79
CA LYS A 416 -11.50 23.12 43.60
C LYS A 416 -10.73 23.66 42.40
N GLY A 417 -10.99 23.11 41.23
CA GLY A 417 -10.46 23.61 39.97
C GLY A 417 -10.89 25.06 39.74
N LEU A 418 -10.01 25.81 39.12
CA LEU A 418 -10.28 27.20 38.76
C LEU A 418 -11.27 27.26 37.57
N PRO A 419 -12.12 28.29 37.48
CA PRO A 419 -12.84 28.59 36.28
C PRO A 419 -11.88 28.74 35.08
N ILE A 420 -12.32 28.29 33.89
CA ILE A 420 -11.46 28.28 32.70
C ILE A 420 -10.90 29.66 32.38
N GLU A 421 -11.75 30.66 32.46
CA GLU A 421 -11.38 32.05 32.17
C GLU A 421 -10.26 32.54 33.08
N VAL A 422 -10.24 32.08 34.33
CA VAL A 422 -9.16 32.36 35.29
C VAL A 422 -7.89 31.63 34.88
N ALA A 423 -7.98 30.32 34.54
CA ALA A 423 -6.81 29.57 34.12
C ALA A 423 -6.19 30.12 32.81
N ILE A 424 -7.02 30.53 31.84
CA ILE A 424 -6.56 31.20 30.61
C ILE A 424 -5.86 32.54 30.94
N ARG A 425 -6.37 33.31 31.88
CA ARG A 425 -5.74 34.56 32.31
C ARG A 425 -4.36 34.30 32.95
N GLU A 426 -4.29 33.34 33.86
CA GLU A 426 -3.03 32.93 34.50
C GLU A 426 -1.98 32.48 33.47
N LEU A 427 -2.36 31.68 32.46
CA LEU A 427 -1.46 31.31 31.39
C LEU A 427 -0.94 32.53 30.61
N ASN A 428 -1.83 33.47 30.30
CA ASN A 428 -1.48 34.69 29.57
C ASN A 428 -0.58 35.62 30.38
N ASP A 429 -0.85 35.79 31.67
CA ASP A 429 -0.07 36.67 32.57
C ASP A 429 1.35 36.14 32.81
N HIS A 430 1.54 34.82 32.68
CA HIS A 430 2.86 34.16 32.81
C HIS A 430 3.52 33.82 31.45
N ALA A 431 2.94 34.30 30.33
CA ALA A 431 3.53 34.14 29.01
C ALA A 431 4.84 34.95 28.89
N GLY A 432 5.91 34.30 28.42
CA GLY A 432 7.27 34.87 28.36
C GLY A 432 8.06 34.78 29.68
N ILE A 433 7.43 34.32 30.76
CA ILE A 433 8.05 34.10 32.07
C ILE A 433 8.12 32.59 32.34
N GLN A 434 7.00 31.99 32.69
CA GLN A 434 6.92 30.55 32.92
C GLN A 434 6.74 29.79 31.59
N PHE A 435 5.93 30.29 30.67
CA PHE A 435 5.53 29.64 29.44
C PHE A 435 6.07 30.36 28.20
N ASP A 436 6.26 29.60 27.11
CA ASP A 436 6.50 30.20 25.79
C ASP A 436 5.23 30.95 25.33
N ALA A 437 5.35 32.25 25.09
CA ALA A 437 4.25 33.10 24.68
C ALA A 437 3.56 32.57 23.38
N LYS A 438 4.32 32.01 22.43
CA LYS A 438 3.77 31.44 21.20
C LYS A 438 2.91 30.19 21.44
N VAL A 439 3.31 29.40 22.44
CA VAL A 439 2.55 28.17 22.82
C VAL A 439 1.25 28.61 23.53
N VAL A 440 1.33 29.59 24.44
CA VAL A 440 0.14 30.14 25.10
C VAL A 440 -0.82 30.78 24.09
N GLU A 441 -0.33 31.58 23.15
CA GLU A 441 -1.16 32.14 22.07
C GLU A 441 -1.85 31.08 21.22
N ALA A 442 -1.16 29.99 20.86
CA ALA A 442 -1.73 28.87 20.12
C ALA A 442 -2.86 28.20 20.92
N PHE A 443 -2.64 27.95 22.22
CA PHE A 443 -3.67 27.38 23.07
C PHE A 443 -4.91 28.28 23.19
N ILE A 444 -4.70 29.60 23.40
CA ILE A 444 -5.79 30.58 23.48
C ILE A 444 -6.58 30.67 22.17
N ARG A 445 -5.90 30.60 21.01
CA ARG A 445 -6.59 30.56 19.70
C ARG A 445 -7.47 29.30 19.56
N ALA A 446 -6.94 28.15 19.95
CA ALA A 446 -7.69 26.89 19.94
C ALA A 446 -8.91 26.93 20.85
N PHE A 447 -8.74 27.51 22.06
CA PHE A 447 -9.84 27.68 23.02
C PHE A 447 -10.94 28.59 22.46
N LYS A 448 -10.59 29.76 21.93
CA LYS A 448 -11.53 30.69 21.29
C LYS A 448 -12.23 30.09 20.09
N GLY A 449 -11.54 29.20 19.38
CA GLY A 449 -12.07 28.42 18.25
C GLY A 449 -12.97 27.25 18.64
N GLY A 450 -13.20 27.02 19.95
CA GLY A 450 -14.08 25.94 20.44
C GLY A 450 -13.49 24.52 20.30
N LYS A 451 -12.18 24.40 20.05
CA LYS A 451 -11.48 23.11 19.95
C LYS A 451 -11.22 22.47 21.32
N VAL A 452 -11.04 23.28 22.36
CA VAL A 452 -10.83 22.80 23.72
C VAL A 452 -12.20 22.59 24.38
N ARG A 453 -12.55 21.31 24.60
CA ARG A 453 -13.79 20.93 25.30
C ARG A 453 -13.46 20.44 26.69
N LEU A 454 -14.20 20.91 27.68
CA LEU A 454 -14.17 20.29 29.00
C LEU A 454 -15.08 19.07 29.00
N SER A 455 -14.62 17.94 29.53
CA SER A 455 -15.51 16.80 29.79
C SER A 455 -16.63 17.23 30.77
N ALA A 456 -17.86 16.80 30.48
CA ALA A 456 -19.07 17.14 31.26
C ALA A 456 -19.00 16.73 32.75
N ASP A 457 -18.06 15.87 33.14
CA ASP A 457 -17.85 15.38 34.51
C ASP A 457 -17.25 16.42 35.45
N ARG A 458 -16.97 17.65 35.01
CA ARG A 458 -16.41 18.73 35.83
C ARG A 458 -17.45 19.66 36.50
N GLN A 459 -18.75 19.45 36.21
CA GLN A 459 -19.84 20.31 36.74
C GLN A 459 -20.67 19.63 37.86
N ALA A 460 -20.30 18.42 38.30
CA ALA A 460 -20.97 17.72 39.38
C ALA A 460 -20.20 17.78 40.69
#